data_89b0be716a3b293b7738bfc4770f1ff8
#
_entry.id   89b0be716a3b293b7738bfc4770f1ff8
#
_cell.length_a   1.000
_cell.length_b   1.000
_cell.length_c   1.000
_cell.angle_alpha   90.00
_cell.angle_beta   90.00
_cell.angle_gamma   90.00
#
_symmetry.space_group_name_H-M   'P 1'
#
loop_
_entity.id
_entity.type
_entity.pdbx_description
1 polymer ?
#
loop_
_entity_poly.entity_id
_entity_poly.type
_entity_poly.pdbx_seq_one_letter_code
_entity_poly.pdbx_strand_id
1 'polypeptide(L)'
;MKLLFICPDWADLATPIVEELRRQGHKVTHLDTSDLADFHYYSKPHRMMSKMLDLVSKEKYKHQRTEEQIYWSLKGVFKGSGKYDAIICTEPNIFNQQHFTLMKQHSGKLVLSLWDSLNRMPQNGTDLDQFDVIFSFEPEDCQRHGFIQTYNYIPPIGTCSPIEEAKHDLFSVMSFTKKRYEELCCFLDANPTIDADVYLYIDHPRKRRFITHERIKVTEHLMLKDELAALIQSSRAVLDLGQGKQNGLSFRVYESLAYNRKLVTTSQDIAQYEFYDQSNIAIIKPDNVKLPDGFFELNYKKPAPKTTSKYTLESWVENLTEHIGY
;
A
#
# COMPACT_ATOMS: atom_id res chain seq x y z
N MET A 1 -7.90 -24.19 -2.42
CA MET A 1 -9.11 -23.50 -1.94
C MET A 1 -9.76 -22.69 -3.04
N LYS A 2 -11.03 -22.37 -2.89
CA LYS A 2 -11.75 -21.40 -3.74
C LYS A 2 -11.88 -20.08 -2.99
N LEU A 3 -11.21 -19.05 -3.46
CA LEU A 3 -11.06 -17.78 -2.79
C LEU A 3 -11.72 -16.65 -3.58
N LEU A 4 -12.35 -15.71 -2.87
CA LEU A 4 -12.72 -14.41 -3.40
C LEU A 4 -11.77 -13.37 -2.76
N PHE A 5 -10.99 -12.67 -3.58
CA PHE A 5 -10.11 -11.60 -3.14
C PHE A 5 -10.74 -10.25 -3.51
N ILE A 6 -11.08 -9.46 -2.53
CA ILE A 6 -11.73 -8.14 -2.69
C ILE A 6 -10.68 -7.08 -2.32
N CYS A 7 -10.13 -6.44 -3.33
CA CYS A 7 -9.01 -5.53 -3.19
C CYS A 7 -8.98 -4.56 -4.36
N PRO A 8 -8.68 -3.27 -4.15
CA PRO A 8 -8.40 -2.37 -5.25
C PRO A 8 -7.10 -2.76 -5.95
N ASP A 9 -7.05 -2.66 -7.27
CA ASP A 9 -5.84 -2.93 -8.05
C ASP A 9 -5.14 -1.64 -8.52
N TRP A 10 -5.06 -0.67 -7.64
CA TRP A 10 -4.31 0.56 -7.93
C TRP A 10 -2.84 0.25 -8.20
N ALA A 11 -2.35 0.72 -9.33
CA ALA A 11 -0.97 0.53 -9.76
C ALA A 11 -0.50 -0.94 -9.75
N ASP A 12 -1.39 -1.87 -10.11
CA ASP A 12 -1.13 -3.32 -10.17
C ASP A 12 -0.73 -3.94 -8.80
N LEU A 13 -1.27 -3.44 -7.69
CA LEU A 13 -0.95 -3.96 -6.36
C LEU A 13 -1.61 -5.32 -6.07
N ALA A 14 -2.83 -5.55 -6.54
CA ALA A 14 -3.57 -6.79 -6.31
C ALA A 14 -3.19 -7.91 -7.29
N THR A 15 -2.91 -7.57 -8.53
CA THR A 15 -2.60 -8.53 -9.61
C THR A 15 -1.51 -9.53 -9.22
N PRO A 16 -0.33 -9.16 -8.68
CA PRO A 16 0.70 -10.13 -8.27
C PRO A 16 0.23 -11.10 -7.20
N ILE A 17 -0.58 -10.64 -6.24
CA ILE A 17 -1.13 -11.48 -5.17
C ILE A 17 -2.08 -12.52 -5.75
N VAL A 18 -2.96 -12.10 -6.65
CA VAL A 18 -3.93 -12.98 -7.32
C VAL A 18 -3.21 -14.04 -8.15
N GLU A 19 -2.17 -13.66 -8.87
CA GLU A 19 -1.34 -14.58 -9.67
C GLU A 19 -0.62 -15.58 -8.78
N GLU A 20 -0.03 -15.14 -7.67
CA GLU A 20 0.67 -16.00 -6.74
C GLU A 20 -0.29 -16.98 -6.03
N LEU A 21 -1.46 -16.54 -5.59
CA LEU A 21 -2.51 -17.42 -5.07
C LEU A 21 -2.90 -18.50 -6.08
N ARG A 22 -3.02 -18.15 -7.36
CA ARG A 22 -3.30 -19.11 -8.42
C ARG A 22 -2.15 -20.07 -8.68
N ARG A 23 -0.90 -19.58 -8.62
CA ARG A 23 0.31 -20.39 -8.76
C ARG A 23 0.41 -21.45 -7.65
N GLN A 24 -0.05 -21.12 -6.43
CA GLN A 24 -0.13 -22.04 -5.31
C GLN A 24 -1.35 -22.99 -5.37
N GLY A 25 -2.08 -23.00 -6.49
CA GLY A 25 -3.15 -23.96 -6.75
C GLY A 25 -4.54 -23.55 -6.25
N HIS A 26 -4.74 -22.30 -5.88
CA HIS A 26 -6.04 -21.80 -5.46
C HIS A 26 -6.89 -21.33 -6.66
N LYS A 27 -8.22 -21.51 -6.57
CA LYS A 27 -9.18 -20.92 -7.53
C LYS A 27 -9.54 -19.53 -7.03
N VAL A 28 -9.03 -18.49 -7.66
CA VAL A 28 -9.20 -17.11 -7.20
C VAL A 28 -10.09 -16.32 -8.14
N THR A 29 -11.17 -15.77 -7.59
CA THR A 29 -11.94 -14.68 -8.18
C THR A 29 -11.42 -13.38 -7.57
N HIS A 30 -11.08 -12.39 -8.38
CA HIS A 30 -10.73 -11.04 -7.93
C HIS A 30 -11.92 -10.11 -8.17
N LEU A 31 -12.35 -9.41 -7.14
CA LEU A 31 -13.27 -8.28 -7.22
C LEU A 31 -12.46 -7.00 -7.00
N ASP A 32 -12.13 -6.34 -8.09
CA ASP A 32 -11.45 -5.05 -8.05
C ASP A 32 -12.41 -3.98 -7.53
N THR A 33 -11.98 -3.29 -6.47
CA THR A 33 -12.75 -2.22 -5.83
C THR A 33 -12.24 -0.81 -6.18
N SER A 34 -11.26 -0.69 -7.07
CA SER A 34 -10.67 0.60 -7.47
C SER A 34 -11.72 1.62 -7.92
N ASP A 35 -12.68 1.17 -8.71
CA ASP A 35 -13.76 2.03 -9.23
C ASP A 35 -14.99 2.09 -8.31
N LEU A 36 -15.10 1.19 -7.33
CA LEU A 36 -16.26 1.12 -6.44
C LEU A 36 -16.21 2.18 -5.35
N ALA A 37 -15.02 2.56 -4.90
CA ALA A 37 -14.83 3.60 -3.89
C ALA A 37 -15.00 5.02 -4.46
N ASP A 38 -14.87 5.20 -5.79
CA ASP A 38 -14.93 6.49 -6.46
C ASP A 38 -16.28 6.71 -7.16
N PHE A 39 -17.18 7.38 -6.44
CA PHE A 39 -18.46 7.77 -7.00
C PHE A 39 -18.32 8.87 -8.05
N HIS A 40 -18.73 8.58 -9.28
CA HIS A 40 -18.74 9.52 -10.38
C HIS A 40 -20.15 10.05 -10.68
N TYR A 41 -20.28 11.38 -10.77
CA TYR A 41 -21.55 11.99 -11.21
C TYR A 41 -21.69 11.86 -12.72
N TYR A 42 -22.80 11.31 -13.20
CA TYR A 42 -23.07 11.13 -14.63
C TYR A 42 -23.20 12.48 -15.38
N SER A 43 -23.58 13.55 -14.67
CA SER A 43 -23.79 14.89 -15.28
C SER A 43 -23.78 16.02 -14.22
N LYS A 44 -23.68 17.26 -14.69
CA LYS A 44 -23.83 18.45 -13.82
C LYS A 44 -25.20 18.51 -13.10
N PRO A 45 -26.35 18.22 -13.80
CA PRO A 45 -27.67 18.13 -13.13
C PRO A 45 -27.69 17.04 -12.05
N HIS A 46 -27.11 15.85 -12.29
CA HIS A 46 -27.03 14.78 -11.29
C HIS A 46 -26.26 15.22 -10.05
N ARG A 47 -25.14 15.93 -10.22
CA ARG A 47 -24.37 16.50 -9.09
C ARG A 47 -25.19 17.53 -8.29
N MET A 48 -26.02 18.33 -8.98
CA MET A 48 -26.87 19.31 -8.32
C MET A 48 -28.02 18.66 -7.55
N MET A 49 -28.64 17.64 -8.13
CA MET A 49 -29.65 16.80 -7.48
C MET A 49 -29.09 16.11 -6.22
N SER A 50 -27.90 15.48 -6.33
CA SER A 50 -27.22 14.88 -5.18
C SER A 50 -27.06 15.86 -4.02
N LYS A 51 -26.59 17.08 -4.29
CA LYS A 51 -26.44 18.11 -3.27
C LYS A 51 -27.78 18.54 -2.62
N MET A 52 -28.86 18.54 -3.40
CA MET A 52 -30.20 18.83 -2.86
C MET A 52 -30.68 17.68 -1.96
N LEU A 53 -30.46 16.43 -2.37
CA LEU A 53 -30.78 15.25 -1.56
C LEU A 53 -29.97 15.20 -0.27
N ASP A 54 -28.68 15.56 -0.31
CA ASP A 54 -27.81 15.64 0.87
C ASP A 54 -28.26 16.68 1.91
N LEU A 55 -29.08 17.69 1.51
CA LEU A 55 -29.66 18.66 2.44
C LEU A 55 -30.90 18.12 3.18
N VAL A 56 -31.56 17.12 2.62
CA VAL A 56 -32.84 16.60 3.13
C VAL A 56 -32.64 15.22 3.79
N SER A 57 -31.65 14.44 3.37
CA SER A 57 -31.36 13.10 3.86
C SER A 57 -30.35 13.12 5.01
N LYS A 58 -30.51 12.23 5.99
CA LYS A 58 -29.52 11.98 7.05
C LYS A 58 -28.25 11.34 6.51
N GLU A 59 -28.34 10.60 5.42
CA GLU A 59 -27.24 9.91 4.76
C GLU A 59 -26.94 10.57 3.43
N LYS A 60 -25.64 10.76 3.13
CA LYS A 60 -25.21 11.38 1.87
C LYS A 60 -25.55 10.47 0.70
N TYR A 61 -26.22 11.00 -0.30
CA TYR A 61 -26.61 10.31 -1.54
C TYR A 61 -25.46 9.54 -2.19
N LYS A 62 -24.27 10.16 -2.22
CA LYS A 62 -23.05 9.51 -2.71
C LYS A 62 -22.76 8.21 -1.96
N HIS A 63 -22.85 8.22 -0.64
CA HIS A 63 -22.55 7.07 0.20
C HIS A 63 -23.52 5.92 -0.08
N GLN A 64 -24.84 6.19 -0.07
CA GLN A 64 -25.85 5.18 -0.38
C GLN A 64 -25.63 4.53 -1.76
N ARG A 65 -25.30 5.33 -2.77
CA ARG A 65 -25.04 4.80 -4.11
C ARG A 65 -23.79 3.95 -4.20
N THR A 66 -22.72 4.31 -3.50
CA THR A 66 -21.53 3.48 -3.40
C THR A 66 -21.83 2.15 -2.72
N GLU A 67 -22.58 2.16 -1.62
CA GLU A 67 -23.01 0.94 -0.93
C GLU A 67 -23.87 0.05 -1.84
N GLU A 68 -24.86 0.61 -2.54
CA GLU A 68 -25.66 -0.13 -3.51
C GLU A 68 -24.81 -0.75 -4.62
N GLN A 69 -23.83 -0.03 -5.13
CA GLN A 69 -22.92 -0.51 -6.18
C GLN A 69 -22.09 -1.70 -5.68
N ILE A 70 -21.52 -1.62 -4.49
CA ILE A 70 -20.78 -2.72 -3.86
C ILE A 70 -21.70 -3.94 -3.67
N TYR A 71 -22.92 -3.73 -3.18
CA TYR A 71 -23.88 -4.81 -2.98
C TYR A 71 -24.19 -5.56 -4.28
N TRP A 72 -24.45 -4.83 -5.36
CA TRP A 72 -24.74 -5.46 -6.67
C TRP A 72 -23.51 -6.12 -7.29
N SER A 73 -22.31 -5.59 -7.09
CA SER A 73 -21.06 -6.21 -7.52
C SER A 73 -20.84 -7.54 -6.80
N LEU A 74 -21.04 -7.58 -5.48
CA LEU A 74 -20.97 -8.82 -4.69
C LEU A 74 -22.01 -9.84 -5.18
N LYS A 75 -23.27 -9.43 -5.39
CA LYS A 75 -24.31 -10.31 -5.95
C LYS A 75 -23.94 -10.86 -7.32
N GLY A 76 -23.35 -10.04 -8.18
CA GLY A 76 -22.86 -10.46 -9.49
C GLY A 76 -21.82 -11.57 -9.38
N VAL A 77 -20.82 -11.39 -8.48
CA VAL A 77 -19.77 -12.38 -8.22
C VAL A 77 -20.34 -13.68 -7.65
N PHE A 78 -21.34 -13.60 -6.76
CA PHE A 78 -21.93 -14.79 -6.13
C PHE A 78 -22.89 -15.54 -7.03
N LYS A 79 -23.41 -14.93 -8.08
CA LYS A 79 -24.36 -15.56 -9.00
C LYS A 79 -23.72 -16.76 -9.72
N GLY A 80 -24.15 -17.96 -9.37
CA GLY A 80 -23.67 -19.20 -9.96
C GLY A 80 -22.26 -19.65 -9.53
N SER A 81 -21.61 -18.90 -8.63
CA SER A 81 -20.24 -19.24 -8.21
C SER A 81 -20.18 -20.32 -7.12
N GLY A 82 -21.30 -20.62 -6.44
CA GLY A 82 -21.29 -21.47 -5.23
C GLY A 82 -20.52 -20.82 -4.07
N LYS A 83 -20.32 -21.57 -2.99
CA LYS A 83 -19.66 -21.06 -1.79
C LYS A 83 -18.14 -20.97 -1.98
N TYR A 84 -17.54 -19.91 -1.45
CA TYR A 84 -16.09 -19.74 -1.32
C TYR A 84 -15.60 -20.35 -0.01
N ASP A 85 -14.38 -20.88 0.01
CA ASP A 85 -13.74 -21.33 1.25
C ASP A 85 -13.45 -20.12 2.14
N ALA A 86 -12.94 -19.02 1.53
CA ALA A 86 -12.78 -17.75 2.19
C ALA A 86 -13.00 -16.55 1.25
N ILE A 87 -13.42 -15.43 1.84
CA ILE A 87 -13.41 -14.10 1.24
C ILE A 87 -12.34 -13.29 1.94
N ILE A 88 -11.37 -12.76 1.20
CA ILE A 88 -10.27 -11.95 1.70
C ILE A 88 -10.49 -10.51 1.28
N CYS A 89 -10.55 -9.59 2.25
CA CYS A 89 -10.73 -8.15 2.02
C CYS A 89 -9.49 -7.39 2.49
N THR A 90 -9.21 -6.25 1.87
CA THR A 90 -8.11 -5.34 2.28
C THR A 90 -8.60 -4.01 2.82
N GLU A 91 -9.81 -3.60 2.46
CA GLU A 91 -10.44 -2.33 2.84
C GLU A 91 -11.79 -2.58 3.53
N PRO A 92 -11.81 -2.73 4.86
CA PRO A 92 -13.05 -3.07 5.57
C PRO A 92 -14.07 -1.92 5.59
N ASN A 93 -13.63 -0.67 5.41
CA ASN A 93 -14.45 0.54 5.56
C ASN A 93 -15.47 0.75 4.43
N ILE A 94 -15.36 0.01 3.34
CA ILE A 94 -16.30 0.09 2.21
C ILE A 94 -17.55 -0.76 2.43
N PHE A 95 -17.55 -1.62 3.45
CA PHE A 95 -18.63 -2.57 3.69
C PHE A 95 -19.54 -2.10 4.83
N ASN A 96 -20.84 -2.35 4.67
CA ASN A 96 -21.85 -2.22 5.71
C ASN A 96 -22.40 -3.60 6.12
N GLN A 97 -23.32 -3.63 7.09
CA GLN A 97 -23.90 -4.87 7.63
C GLN A 97 -24.59 -5.74 6.58
N GLN A 98 -25.17 -5.14 5.54
CA GLN A 98 -25.81 -5.93 4.45
C GLN A 98 -24.77 -6.66 3.60
N HIS A 99 -23.63 -6.01 3.35
CA HIS A 99 -22.51 -6.62 2.63
C HIS A 99 -21.92 -7.78 3.43
N PHE A 100 -21.68 -7.61 4.72
CA PHE A 100 -21.18 -8.68 5.59
C PHE A 100 -22.14 -9.86 5.65
N THR A 101 -23.44 -9.60 5.78
CA THR A 101 -24.47 -10.66 5.77
C THR A 101 -24.41 -11.45 4.45
N LEU A 102 -24.30 -10.76 3.33
CA LEU A 102 -24.21 -11.40 2.01
C LEU A 102 -22.91 -12.19 1.87
N MET A 103 -21.76 -11.66 2.28
CA MET A 103 -20.47 -12.35 2.21
C MET A 103 -20.47 -13.60 3.10
N LYS A 104 -20.99 -13.55 4.32
CA LYS A 104 -21.08 -14.70 5.25
C LYS A 104 -21.97 -15.83 4.72
N GLN A 105 -23.00 -15.51 3.96
CA GLN A 105 -23.82 -16.53 3.29
C GLN A 105 -23.07 -17.31 2.21
N HIS A 106 -22.05 -16.69 1.58
CA HIS A 106 -21.32 -17.21 0.45
C HIS A 106 -19.87 -17.60 0.74
N SER A 107 -19.43 -17.54 2.00
CA SER A 107 -18.08 -17.94 2.39
C SER A 107 -18.06 -18.86 3.59
N GLY A 108 -16.96 -19.59 3.74
CA GLY A 108 -16.61 -20.33 4.96
C GLY A 108 -16.00 -19.42 6.02
N LYS A 109 -15.11 -18.52 5.61
CA LYS A 109 -14.43 -17.54 6.47
C LYS A 109 -14.42 -16.17 5.82
N LEU A 110 -14.48 -15.11 6.64
CA LEU A 110 -14.15 -13.75 6.24
C LEU A 110 -12.78 -13.39 6.80
N VAL A 111 -11.89 -12.96 5.95
CA VAL A 111 -10.50 -12.64 6.26
C VAL A 111 -10.22 -11.18 5.90
N LEU A 112 -9.57 -10.47 6.80
CA LEU A 112 -9.11 -9.11 6.57
C LEU A 112 -7.59 -9.08 6.56
N SER A 113 -7.02 -8.56 5.48
CA SER A 113 -5.59 -8.25 5.39
C SER A 113 -5.43 -6.74 5.34
N LEU A 114 -5.09 -6.13 6.47
CA LEU A 114 -4.96 -4.67 6.59
C LEU A 114 -3.74 -4.18 5.82
N TRP A 115 -3.95 -3.20 4.94
CA TRP A 115 -2.90 -2.51 4.20
C TRP A 115 -2.55 -1.14 4.77
N ASP A 116 -3.34 -0.66 5.73
CA ASP A 116 -3.09 0.52 6.53
C ASP A 116 -3.25 0.19 8.02
N SER A 117 -2.57 0.95 8.89
CA SER A 117 -2.77 0.82 10.33
C SER A 117 -4.16 1.33 10.74
N LEU A 118 -4.71 0.77 11.82
CA LEU A 118 -5.99 1.22 12.36
C LEU A 118 -5.98 2.71 12.75
N ASN A 119 -4.81 3.24 13.15
CA ASN A 119 -4.64 4.66 13.46
C ASN A 119 -4.85 5.59 12.24
N ARG A 120 -4.81 5.05 11.03
CA ARG A 120 -5.06 5.79 9.77
C ARG A 120 -6.46 5.57 9.22
N MET A 121 -7.12 4.53 9.67
CA MET A 121 -8.49 4.25 9.23
C MET A 121 -9.51 5.17 9.92
N PRO A 122 -10.61 5.52 9.24
CA PRO A 122 -11.72 6.22 9.89
C PRO A 122 -12.23 5.41 11.08
N GLN A 123 -12.24 6.00 12.27
CA GLN A 123 -12.66 5.32 13.50
C GLN A 123 -14.15 4.92 13.51
N ASN A 124 -14.96 5.54 12.65
CA ASN A 124 -16.39 5.31 12.56
C ASN A 124 -16.69 4.38 11.38
N GLY A 125 -17.10 3.15 11.65
CA GLY A 125 -17.66 2.24 10.66
C GLY A 125 -16.83 1.01 10.29
N THR A 126 -15.68 0.78 10.91
CA THR A 126 -14.92 -0.46 10.71
C THR A 126 -15.40 -1.51 11.70
N ASP A 127 -16.24 -2.41 11.25
CA ASP A 127 -16.76 -3.52 12.06
C ASP A 127 -15.80 -4.73 11.95
N LEU A 128 -14.71 -4.67 12.74
CA LEU A 128 -13.68 -5.71 12.75
C LEU A 128 -14.20 -7.06 13.26
N ASP A 129 -15.23 -7.06 14.09
CA ASP A 129 -15.85 -8.27 14.66
C ASP A 129 -16.56 -9.12 13.60
N GLN A 130 -16.72 -8.60 12.39
CA GLN A 130 -17.27 -9.37 11.27
C GLN A 130 -16.30 -10.36 10.66
N PHE A 131 -14.98 -10.18 10.88
CA PHE A 131 -13.94 -11.02 10.30
C PHE A 131 -13.51 -12.13 11.26
N ASP A 132 -13.33 -13.33 10.71
CA ASP A 132 -12.88 -14.50 11.43
C ASP A 132 -11.36 -14.49 11.67
N VAL A 133 -10.62 -13.88 10.75
CA VAL A 133 -9.14 -13.78 10.79
C VAL A 133 -8.74 -12.38 10.33
N ILE A 134 -7.86 -11.74 11.09
CA ILE A 134 -7.34 -10.41 10.73
C ILE A 134 -5.81 -10.44 10.73
N PHE A 135 -5.23 -10.01 9.62
CA PHE A 135 -3.80 -9.78 9.46
C PHE A 135 -3.49 -8.29 9.49
N SER A 136 -2.42 -7.91 10.14
CA SER A 136 -1.88 -6.55 10.09
C SER A 136 -0.36 -6.57 9.95
N PHE A 137 0.16 -5.63 9.17
CA PHE A 137 1.60 -5.39 9.11
C PHE A 137 2.06 -4.40 10.18
N GLU A 138 1.12 -3.79 10.94
CA GLU A 138 1.39 -2.86 12.02
C GLU A 138 1.55 -3.61 13.36
N PRO A 139 2.76 -3.62 13.95
CA PRO A 139 3.00 -4.38 15.18
C PRO A 139 2.14 -3.93 16.37
N GLU A 140 1.85 -2.61 16.48
CA GLU A 140 1.00 -2.09 17.56
C GLU A 140 -0.45 -2.61 17.46
N ASP A 141 -1.00 -2.69 16.24
CA ASP A 141 -2.34 -3.22 16.01
C ASP A 141 -2.38 -4.71 16.37
N CYS A 142 -1.37 -5.48 15.97
CA CYS A 142 -1.25 -6.89 16.32
C CYS A 142 -1.19 -7.11 17.84
N GLN A 143 -0.34 -6.36 18.53
CA GLN A 143 -0.19 -6.46 19.99
C GLN A 143 -1.47 -6.06 20.73
N ARG A 144 -2.15 -4.99 20.29
CA ARG A 144 -3.33 -4.44 20.97
C ARG A 144 -4.58 -5.27 20.74
N HIS A 145 -4.75 -5.84 19.55
CA HIS A 145 -5.99 -6.49 19.12
C HIS A 145 -5.85 -8.01 18.93
N GLY A 146 -4.64 -8.56 19.05
CA GLY A 146 -4.39 -9.99 18.83
C GLY A 146 -4.46 -10.39 17.36
N PHE A 147 -4.21 -9.46 16.42
CA PHE A 147 -4.17 -9.78 15.01
C PHE A 147 -2.94 -10.60 14.66
N ILE A 148 -3.03 -11.36 13.57
CA ILE A 148 -1.89 -12.09 13.05
C ILE A 148 -0.94 -11.12 12.37
N GLN A 149 0.31 -11.11 12.82
CA GLN A 149 1.31 -10.23 12.22
C GLN A 149 1.71 -10.75 10.84
N THR A 150 1.67 -9.85 9.89
CA THR A 150 2.23 -10.04 8.55
C THR A 150 3.23 -8.93 8.24
N TYR A 151 3.76 -8.94 7.01
CA TYR A 151 4.66 -7.90 6.52
C TYR A 151 4.18 -7.48 5.14
N ASN A 152 4.59 -6.32 4.67
CA ASN A 152 4.58 -6.12 3.23
C ASN A 152 5.59 -7.07 2.59
N TYR A 153 5.52 -7.28 1.29
CA TYR A 153 6.33 -8.28 0.62
C TYR A 153 7.29 -7.66 -0.41
N ILE A 154 8.38 -8.37 -0.65
CA ILE A 154 9.31 -8.08 -1.75
C ILE A 154 8.58 -8.38 -3.06
N PRO A 155 8.31 -7.37 -3.89
CA PRO A 155 7.59 -7.60 -5.14
C PRO A 155 8.39 -8.51 -6.07
N PRO A 156 7.70 -9.42 -6.80
CA PRO A 156 8.35 -10.18 -7.84
C PRO A 156 8.80 -9.23 -8.97
N ILE A 157 10.09 -9.27 -9.26
CA ILE A 157 10.69 -8.47 -10.33
C ILE A 157 11.36 -9.38 -11.35
N GLY A 158 11.56 -8.88 -12.56
CA GLY A 158 12.37 -9.51 -13.58
C GLY A 158 13.88 -9.30 -13.33
N THR A 159 14.59 -8.89 -14.33
CA THR A 159 16.02 -8.54 -14.21
C THR A 159 16.20 -7.20 -13.50
N CYS A 160 17.22 -7.12 -12.65
CA CYS A 160 17.62 -5.90 -11.96
C CYS A 160 18.93 -5.38 -12.56
N SER A 161 18.97 -4.09 -12.92
CA SER A 161 20.23 -3.45 -13.37
C SER A 161 21.21 -3.28 -12.21
N PRO A 162 22.52 -3.35 -12.46
CA PRO A 162 23.53 -3.05 -11.45
C PRO A 162 23.33 -1.65 -10.84
N ILE A 163 23.58 -1.52 -9.53
CA ILE A 163 23.43 -0.24 -8.83
C ILE A 163 24.44 0.80 -9.33
N GLU A 164 25.57 0.35 -9.88
CA GLU A 164 26.65 1.18 -10.45
C GLU A 164 26.20 1.88 -11.73
N GLU A 165 25.18 1.37 -12.42
CA GLU A 165 24.62 1.96 -13.64
C GLU A 165 23.54 3.02 -13.34
N ALA A 166 23.23 3.25 -12.08
CA ALA A 166 22.22 4.23 -11.67
C ALA A 166 22.67 5.66 -12.03
N LYS A 167 21.73 6.44 -12.55
CA LYS A 167 21.95 7.82 -13.00
C LYS A 167 21.83 8.84 -11.89
N HIS A 168 20.98 8.53 -10.89
CA HIS A 168 20.68 9.41 -9.76
C HIS A 168 21.14 8.77 -8.45
N ASP A 169 21.39 9.58 -7.44
CA ASP A 169 21.70 9.07 -6.11
C ASP A 169 20.46 8.59 -5.40
N LEU A 170 19.33 9.29 -5.56
CA LEU A 170 18.13 9.04 -4.78
C LEU A 170 16.84 9.16 -5.62
N PHE A 171 15.92 8.25 -5.41
CA PHE A 171 14.56 8.30 -5.94
C PHE A 171 13.53 8.37 -4.82
N SER A 172 12.45 9.11 -5.03
CA SER A 172 11.25 9.03 -4.20
C SER A 172 10.01 9.44 -4.97
N VAL A 173 8.90 8.74 -4.72
CA VAL A 173 7.56 9.21 -5.08
C VAL A 173 6.61 8.98 -3.91
N MET A 174 5.83 10.01 -3.57
CA MET A 174 4.86 9.95 -2.50
C MET A 174 3.67 10.87 -2.75
N SER A 175 2.51 10.55 -2.15
CA SER A 175 1.34 11.42 -2.19
C SER A 175 1.58 12.70 -1.40
N PHE A 176 1.17 13.83 -1.97
CA PHE A 176 1.29 15.13 -1.33
C PHE A 176 0.41 15.23 -0.08
N THR A 177 1.06 15.47 1.03
CA THR A 177 0.48 16.10 2.23
C THR A 177 1.39 17.24 2.65
N LYS A 178 0.85 18.23 3.36
CA LYS A 178 1.67 19.37 3.83
C LYS A 178 2.88 18.90 4.64
N LYS A 179 2.66 17.96 5.57
CA LYS A 179 3.72 17.41 6.42
C LYS A 179 4.82 16.72 5.61
N ARG A 180 4.45 15.82 4.67
CA ARG A 180 5.43 15.13 3.83
C ARG A 180 6.21 16.08 2.93
N TYR A 181 5.55 17.11 2.42
CA TYR A 181 6.23 18.13 1.64
C TYR A 181 7.27 18.89 2.48
N GLU A 182 6.92 19.30 3.71
CA GLU A 182 7.84 19.98 4.62
C GLU A 182 9.02 19.07 5.00
N GLU A 183 8.77 17.80 5.31
CA GLU A 183 9.82 16.80 5.61
C GLU A 183 10.75 16.57 4.41
N LEU A 184 10.18 16.47 3.20
CA LEU A 184 10.96 16.31 1.97
C LEU A 184 11.82 17.55 1.67
N CYS A 185 11.30 18.76 1.85
CA CYS A 185 12.06 19.99 1.72
C CYS A 185 13.23 20.03 2.71
N CYS A 186 12.98 19.75 3.99
CA CYS A 186 14.04 19.69 5.01
C CYS A 186 15.15 18.69 4.64
N PHE A 187 14.76 17.51 4.13
CA PHE A 187 15.73 16.51 3.68
C PHE A 187 16.56 17.00 2.50
N LEU A 188 15.94 17.58 1.47
CA LEU A 188 16.62 18.08 0.28
C LEU A 188 17.55 19.27 0.58
N ASP A 189 17.14 20.16 1.48
CA ASP A 189 17.93 21.32 1.92
C ASP A 189 19.16 20.90 2.75
N ALA A 190 18.99 19.88 3.59
CA ALA A 190 20.09 19.33 4.40
C ALA A 190 21.10 18.52 3.56
N ASN A 191 20.71 18.09 2.35
CA ASN A 191 21.51 17.26 1.44
C ASN A 191 21.58 17.88 0.03
N PRO A 192 22.19 19.08 -0.12
CA PRO A 192 22.13 19.85 -1.37
C PRO A 192 22.93 19.21 -2.52
N THR A 193 23.91 18.37 -2.21
CA THR A 193 24.81 17.75 -3.22
C THR A 193 24.28 16.44 -3.80
N ILE A 194 23.20 15.88 -3.23
CA ILE A 194 22.61 14.62 -3.69
C ILE A 194 21.82 14.87 -4.97
N ASP A 195 22.09 14.10 -6.02
CA ASP A 195 21.24 14.09 -7.22
C ASP A 195 19.96 13.28 -6.96
N ALA A 196 18.89 14.01 -6.64
CA ALA A 196 17.61 13.43 -6.21
C ALA A 196 16.53 13.57 -7.28
N ASP A 197 16.00 12.43 -7.74
CA ASP A 197 14.84 12.34 -8.63
C ASP A 197 13.57 12.11 -7.80
N VAL A 198 12.94 13.19 -7.34
CA VAL A 198 11.83 13.12 -6.36
C VAL A 198 10.53 13.68 -6.90
N TYR A 199 9.43 12.98 -6.63
CA TYR A 199 8.11 13.27 -7.13
C TYR A 199 7.09 13.38 -5.99
N LEU A 200 6.19 14.37 -6.11
CA LEU A 200 4.97 14.44 -5.30
C LEU A 200 3.75 14.23 -6.19
N TYR A 201 3.01 13.18 -5.91
CA TYR A 201 1.71 12.95 -6.53
C TYR A 201 0.65 13.85 -5.91
N ILE A 202 -0.09 14.54 -6.74
CA ILE A 202 -1.25 15.36 -6.34
C ILE A 202 -2.52 14.80 -6.98
N ASP A 203 -3.55 14.59 -6.16
CA ASP A 203 -4.88 14.14 -6.57
C ASP A 203 -5.73 15.24 -7.21
N HIS A 204 -5.29 16.50 -7.12
CA HIS A 204 -5.99 17.66 -7.67
C HIS A 204 -5.00 18.76 -8.08
N PRO A 205 -5.11 19.33 -9.31
CA PRO A 205 -4.19 20.36 -9.82
C PRO A 205 -4.00 21.58 -8.94
N ARG A 206 -5.03 21.96 -8.14
CA ARG A 206 -4.95 23.09 -7.20
C ARG A 206 -3.86 22.91 -6.13
N LYS A 207 -3.44 21.68 -5.83
CA LYS A 207 -2.39 21.42 -4.84
C LYS A 207 -1.01 21.83 -5.33
N ARG A 208 -0.79 21.89 -6.65
CA ARG A 208 0.50 22.31 -7.26
C ARG A 208 1.01 23.64 -6.71
N ARG A 209 0.15 24.60 -6.43
CA ARG A 209 0.52 25.93 -5.89
C ARG A 209 1.20 25.90 -4.52
N PHE A 210 1.10 24.79 -3.80
CA PHE A 210 1.73 24.62 -2.48
C PHE A 210 3.13 23.98 -2.57
N ILE A 211 3.54 23.53 -3.76
CA ILE A 211 4.81 22.87 -3.99
C ILE A 211 5.68 23.85 -4.76
N THR A 212 6.63 24.47 -4.05
CA THR A 212 7.48 25.53 -4.58
C THR A 212 8.97 25.17 -4.62
N HIS A 213 9.35 24.05 -3.99
CA HIS A 213 10.73 23.61 -3.96
C HIS A 213 11.17 23.10 -5.34
N GLU A 214 12.24 23.72 -5.91
CA GLU A 214 12.67 23.53 -7.30
C GLU A 214 13.14 22.11 -7.64
N ARG A 215 13.68 21.38 -6.65
CA ARG A 215 14.15 19.98 -6.81
C ARG A 215 13.02 18.96 -6.74
N ILE A 216 11.76 19.37 -6.56
CA ILE A 216 10.61 18.47 -6.43
C ILE A 216 9.76 18.53 -7.70
N LYS A 217 9.61 17.41 -8.36
CA LYS A 217 8.73 17.24 -9.51
C LYS A 217 7.30 16.93 -9.04
N VAL A 218 6.31 17.46 -9.75
CA VAL A 218 4.89 17.23 -9.43
C VAL A 218 4.28 16.35 -10.51
N THR A 219 3.64 15.26 -10.10
CA THR A 219 2.87 14.37 -10.97
C THR A 219 1.39 14.35 -10.60
N GLU A 220 0.51 14.26 -11.59
CA GLU A 220 -0.94 14.14 -11.45
C GLU A 220 -1.44 12.72 -11.83
N HIS A 221 -0.56 11.86 -12.32
CA HIS A 221 -0.85 10.46 -12.60
C HIS A 221 -0.14 9.53 -11.61
N LEU A 222 -0.77 8.41 -11.31
CA LEU A 222 -0.14 7.34 -10.54
C LEU A 222 0.91 6.67 -11.43
N MET A 223 2.13 6.54 -10.91
CA MET A 223 3.18 5.79 -11.57
C MET A 223 2.83 4.30 -11.54
N LEU A 224 2.71 3.69 -12.71
CA LEU A 224 2.47 2.26 -12.83
C LEU A 224 3.74 1.46 -12.55
N LYS A 225 3.59 0.16 -12.36
CA LYS A 225 4.66 -0.77 -11.96
C LYS A 225 5.94 -0.62 -12.80
N ASP A 226 5.83 -0.57 -14.13
CA ASP A 226 7.00 -0.51 -15.02
C ASP A 226 7.71 0.84 -14.96
N GLU A 227 6.96 1.94 -14.88
CA GLU A 227 7.51 3.29 -14.71
C GLU A 227 8.23 3.41 -13.37
N LEU A 228 7.59 2.94 -12.30
CA LEU A 228 8.16 2.92 -10.97
C LEU A 228 9.44 2.07 -10.91
N ALA A 229 9.41 0.89 -11.50
CA ALA A 229 10.57 0.00 -11.62
C ALA A 229 11.75 0.67 -12.33
N ALA A 230 11.48 1.37 -13.43
CA ALA A 230 12.52 2.10 -14.19
C ALA A 230 13.14 3.22 -13.34
N LEU A 231 12.33 3.99 -12.61
CA LEU A 231 12.79 5.09 -11.74
C LEU A 231 13.60 4.56 -10.54
N ILE A 232 13.13 3.49 -9.89
CA ILE A 232 13.88 2.83 -8.81
C ILE A 232 15.25 2.34 -9.34
N GLN A 233 15.26 1.67 -10.48
CA GLN A 233 16.49 1.13 -11.07
C GLN A 233 17.44 2.21 -11.58
N SER A 234 16.94 3.39 -11.94
CA SER A 234 17.76 4.52 -12.33
C SER A 234 18.43 5.24 -11.16
N SER A 235 18.17 4.82 -9.92
CA SER A 235 18.68 5.47 -8.72
C SER A 235 19.45 4.48 -7.83
N ARG A 236 20.43 4.99 -7.07
CA ARG A 236 21.25 4.21 -6.13
C ARG A 236 20.52 3.91 -4.84
N ALA A 237 19.62 4.79 -4.43
CA ALA A 237 18.80 4.65 -3.21
C ALA A 237 17.35 5.04 -3.43
N VAL A 238 16.48 4.52 -2.58
CA VAL A 238 15.07 4.91 -2.46
C VAL A 238 14.88 5.68 -1.15
N LEU A 239 14.16 6.79 -1.17
CA LEU A 239 13.76 7.53 0.03
C LEU A 239 12.35 7.14 0.47
N ASP A 240 12.23 6.71 1.70
CA ASP A 240 10.99 6.37 2.37
C ASP A 240 10.76 7.31 3.57
N LEU A 241 9.96 8.36 3.37
CA LEU A 241 9.47 9.18 4.46
C LEU A 241 8.17 8.59 4.98
N GLY A 242 8.22 8.04 6.19
CA GLY A 242 7.09 7.38 6.83
C GLY A 242 5.85 8.27 6.93
N GLN A 243 4.68 7.64 7.03
CA GLN A 243 3.41 8.36 7.09
C GLN A 243 2.97 8.74 8.52
N GLY A 244 3.90 8.87 9.45
CA GLY A 244 3.67 9.22 10.87
C GLY A 244 2.59 8.35 11.55
N LYS A 245 2.78 7.90 12.77
CA LYS A 245 1.91 6.98 13.51
C LYS A 245 1.79 5.56 12.89
N GLN A 246 2.71 5.16 12.02
CA GLN A 246 2.78 3.84 11.45
C GLN A 246 4.18 3.30 11.66
N ASN A 247 4.31 2.18 12.37
CA ASN A 247 5.59 1.55 12.70
C ASN A 247 5.92 0.39 11.74
N GLY A 248 4.91 -0.20 11.13
CA GLY A 248 5.09 -1.20 10.09
C GLY A 248 5.82 -0.62 8.87
N LEU A 249 6.73 -1.42 8.28
CA LEU A 249 7.55 -0.98 7.15
C LEU A 249 6.71 -0.79 5.89
N SER A 250 6.96 0.31 5.20
CA SER A 250 6.27 0.65 3.94
C SER A 250 6.69 -0.28 2.79
N PHE A 251 5.90 -0.30 1.72
CA PHE A 251 6.24 -1.04 0.50
C PHE A 251 7.58 -0.61 -0.11
N ARG A 252 7.99 0.67 0.06
CA ARG A 252 9.28 1.22 -0.43
C ARG A 252 10.48 0.46 0.11
N VAL A 253 10.41 -0.02 1.34
CA VAL A 253 11.47 -0.84 1.95
C VAL A 253 11.64 -2.13 1.16
N TYR A 254 10.55 -2.82 0.85
CA TYR A 254 10.59 -4.10 0.14
C TYR A 254 10.92 -3.94 -1.34
N GLU A 255 10.54 -2.84 -1.96
CA GLU A 255 10.98 -2.47 -3.31
C GLU A 255 12.50 -2.22 -3.35
N SER A 256 13.07 -1.52 -2.37
CA SER A 256 14.51 -1.33 -2.31
C SER A 256 15.28 -2.65 -2.24
N LEU A 257 14.76 -3.62 -1.48
CA LEU A 257 15.30 -4.98 -1.42
C LEU A 257 15.18 -5.71 -2.77
N ALA A 258 14.01 -5.63 -3.42
CA ALA A 258 13.75 -6.26 -4.70
C ALA A 258 14.74 -5.81 -5.77
N TYR A 259 14.95 -4.49 -5.88
CA TYR A 259 15.81 -3.90 -6.90
C TYR A 259 17.27 -3.76 -6.49
N ASN A 260 17.69 -4.32 -5.34
CA ASN A 260 19.04 -4.18 -4.79
C ASN A 260 19.48 -2.71 -4.74
N ARG A 261 18.63 -1.85 -4.20
CA ARG A 261 18.89 -0.43 -4.01
C ARG A 261 19.06 -0.13 -2.53
N LYS A 262 19.90 0.85 -2.22
CA LYS A 262 20.00 1.38 -0.86
C LYS A 262 18.67 2.00 -0.44
N LEU A 263 18.51 2.17 0.85
CA LEU A 263 17.31 2.78 1.43
C LEU A 263 17.70 3.93 2.36
N VAL A 264 17.00 5.03 2.25
CA VAL A 264 16.99 6.11 3.23
C VAL A 264 15.59 6.16 3.83
N THR A 265 15.46 5.98 5.13
CA THR A 265 14.13 5.88 5.75
C THR A 265 14.05 6.61 7.09
N THR A 266 12.85 7.07 7.43
CA THR A 266 12.52 7.59 8.77
C THR A 266 12.08 6.50 9.75
N SER A 267 11.87 5.26 9.28
CA SER A 267 11.48 4.14 10.14
C SER A 267 12.63 3.69 11.03
N GLN A 268 12.51 3.93 12.34
CA GLN A 268 13.52 3.53 13.30
C GLN A 268 13.52 2.02 13.55
N ASP A 269 12.35 1.38 13.45
CA ASP A 269 12.16 -0.03 13.76
C ASP A 269 12.79 -0.95 12.70
N ILE A 270 13.18 -0.43 11.55
CA ILE A 270 13.88 -1.19 10.51
C ILE A 270 15.19 -1.81 11.03
N ALA A 271 15.81 -1.20 12.04
CA ALA A 271 17.04 -1.73 12.66
C ALA A 271 16.85 -3.09 13.35
N GLN A 272 15.60 -3.50 13.61
CA GLN A 272 15.26 -4.79 14.22
C GLN A 272 15.08 -5.90 13.18
N TYR A 273 15.07 -5.57 11.90
CA TYR A 273 14.85 -6.54 10.83
C TYR A 273 16.15 -7.23 10.42
N GLU A 274 16.06 -8.52 10.10
CA GLU A 274 17.23 -9.37 9.80
C GLU A 274 17.99 -8.94 8.55
N PHE A 275 17.37 -8.17 7.67
CA PHE A 275 18.01 -7.63 6.46
C PHE A 275 18.68 -6.26 6.67
N TYR A 276 18.61 -5.72 7.89
CA TYR A 276 19.23 -4.42 8.17
C TYR A 276 20.76 -4.49 8.07
N ASP A 277 21.34 -3.60 7.25
CA ASP A 277 22.79 -3.37 7.13
C ASP A 277 23.01 -1.87 6.93
N GLN A 278 23.88 -1.27 7.76
CA GLN A 278 24.19 0.16 7.70
C GLN A 278 24.80 0.60 6.36
N SER A 279 25.40 -0.32 5.61
CA SER A 279 25.91 -0.02 4.26
C SER A 279 24.78 0.18 3.25
N ASN A 280 23.61 -0.44 3.50
CA ASN A 280 22.46 -0.42 2.62
C ASN A 280 21.37 0.55 3.07
N ILE A 281 21.23 0.75 4.40
CA ILE A 281 20.08 1.43 4.98
C ILE A 281 20.55 2.55 5.89
N ALA A 282 20.22 3.78 5.51
CA ALA A 282 20.40 4.97 6.33
C ALA A 282 19.09 5.33 7.02
N ILE A 283 19.11 5.36 8.35
CA ILE A 283 17.99 5.81 9.17
C ILE A 283 18.18 7.28 9.48
N ILE A 284 17.27 8.12 8.99
CA ILE A 284 17.23 9.56 9.27
C ILE A 284 16.19 9.87 10.34
N LYS A 285 16.42 10.94 11.10
CA LYS A 285 15.51 11.38 12.17
C LYS A 285 14.99 12.78 11.87
N PRO A 286 13.80 13.15 12.40
CA PRO A 286 13.23 14.49 12.18
C PRO A 286 14.16 15.65 12.62
N ASP A 287 14.99 15.43 13.62
CA ASP A 287 15.98 16.39 14.13
C ASP A 287 17.35 16.28 13.43
N ASN A 288 17.57 15.23 12.65
CA ASN A 288 18.78 15.03 11.86
C ASN A 288 18.47 14.28 10.56
N VAL A 289 18.05 15.02 9.55
CA VAL A 289 17.72 14.50 8.21
C VAL A 289 18.93 14.45 7.27
N LYS A 290 20.14 14.81 7.74
CA LYS A 290 21.36 14.71 6.95
C LYS A 290 21.75 13.24 6.80
N LEU A 291 22.10 12.85 5.57
CA LEU A 291 22.66 11.52 5.32
C LEU A 291 24.04 11.36 5.96
N PRO A 292 24.38 10.15 6.41
CA PRO A 292 25.73 9.85 6.87
C PRO A 292 26.74 10.13 5.76
N ASP A 293 27.85 10.77 6.13
CA ASP A 293 28.94 11.01 5.18
C ASP A 293 29.45 9.66 4.64
N GLY A 294 29.71 9.60 3.35
CA GLY A 294 30.15 8.38 2.69
C GLY A 294 29.07 7.30 2.46
N PHE A 295 27.79 7.58 2.70
CA PHE A 295 26.75 6.55 2.53
C PHE A 295 26.71 5.98 1.09
N PHE A 296 26.92 6.80 0.08
CA PHE A 296 26.93 6.36 -1.32
C PHE A 296 28.27 5.76 -1.75
N GLU A 297 29.36 5.95 -1.03
CA GLU A 297 30.65 5.31 -1.28
C GLU A 297 30.72 3.86 -0.79
N LEU A 298 29.86 3.49 0.17
CA LEU A 298 29.75 2.11 0.64
C LEU A 298 29.14 1.22 -0.45
N ASN A 299 29.74 0.06 -0.68
CA ASN A 299 29.19 -0.93 -1.60
C ASN A 299 27.87 -1.50 -1.07
N TYR A 300 26.92 -1.72 -1.98
CA TYR A 300 25.68 -2.44 -1.63
C TYR A 300 26.00 -3.89 -1.28
N LYS A 301 25.52 -4.34 -0.14
CA LYS A 301 25.66 -5.74 0.32
C LYS A 301 24.31 -6.44 0.15
N LYS A 302 24.20 -7.29 -0.86
CA LYS A 302 22.97 -8.04 -1.09
C LYS A 302 22.65 -8.90 0.15
N PRO A 303 21.45 -8.75 0.76
CA PRO A 303 21.03 -9.59 1.88
C PRO A 303 21.04 -11.07 1.51
N ALA A 304 21.39 -11.93 2.46
CA ALA A 304 21.36 -13.37 2.24
C ALA A 304 19.89 -13.83 2.01
N PRO A 305 19.62 -14.76 1.08
CA PRO A 305 18.26 -15.26 0.84
C PRO A 305 17.53 -15.70 2.10
N LYS A 306 18.24 -16.28 3.07
CA LYS A 306 17.68 -16.69 4.35
C LYS A 306 17.06 -15.52 5.15
N THR A 307 17.63 -14.32 5.06
CA THR A 307 17.15 -13.15 5.80
C THR A 307 15.97 -12.43 5.13
N THR A 308 15.71 -12.75 3.87
CA THR A 308 14.64 -12.14 3.08
C THR A 308 13.53 -13.11 2.70
N SER A 309 13.71 -14.42 2.87
CA SER A 309 12.75 -15.44 2.42
C SER A 309 11.34 -15.25 2.97
N LYS A 310 11.21 -14.90 4.25
CA LYS A 310 9.90 -14.67 4.88
C LYS A 310 9.16 -13.43 4.38
N TYR A 311 9.85 -12.56 3.64
CA TYR A 311 9.27 -11.34 3.07
C TYR A 311 8.95 -11.48 1.57
N THR A 312 9.09 -12.66 0.98
CA THR A 312 8.69 -12.88 -0.42
C THR A 312 7.17 -12.89 -0.56
N LEU A 313 6.65 -12.58 -1.75
CA LEU A 313 5.22 -12.68 -2.04
C LEU A 313 4.73 -14.14 -1.85
N GLU A 314 5.55 -15.13 -2.20
CA GLU A 314 5.25 -16.55 -1.98
C GLU A 314 4.98 -16.84 -0.50
N SER A 315 5.91 -16.47 0.39
CA SER A 315 5.76 -16.67 1.83
C SER A 315 4.62 -15.83 2.42
N TRP A 316 4.36 -14.65 1.87
CA TRP A 316 3.22 -13.83 2.28
C TRP A 316 1.89 -14.54 1.99
N VAL A 317 1.73 -15.12 0.79
CA VAL A 317 0.54 -15.86 0.39
C VAL A 317 0.42 -17.16 1.18
N GLU A 318 1.52 -17.89 1.42
CA GLU A 318 1.54 -19.09 2.27
C GLU A 318 1.02 -18.76 3.68
N ASN A 319 1.58 -17.74 4.34
CA ASN A 319 1.14 -17.32 5.66
C ASN A 319 -0.37 -16.97 5.70
N LEU A 320 -0.86 -16.25 4.68
CA LEU A 320 -2.28 -15.92 4.56
C LEU A 320 -3.15 -17.17 4.45
N THR A 321 -2.76 -18.12 3.60
CA THR A 321 -3.56 -19.29 3.28
C THR A 321 -3.50 -20.40 4.35
N GLU A 322 -2.38 -20.53 5.07
CA GLU A 322 -2.26 -21.41 6.24
C GLU A 322 -3.30 -21.09 7.31
N HIS A 323 -3.48 -19.82 7.63
CA HIS A 323 -4.45 -19.41 8.66
C HIS A 323 -5.92 -19.48 8.20
N ILE A 324 -6.16 -19.58 6.90
CA ILE A 324 -7.49 -19.82 6.33
C ILE A 324 -7.84 -21.31 6.39
N GLY A 325 -6.88 -22.18 6.16
CA GLY A 325 -7.08 -23.63 6.04
C GLY A 325 -7.37 -24.39 7.34
N TYR A 326 -7.18 -23.72 8.50
CA TYR A 326 -7.41 -24.30 9.83
C TYR A 326 -8.70 -23.73 10.50
#